data_468c4666976fe9ec39a161a62ed18338
#
_entry.id   468c4666976fe9ec39a161a62ed18338
#
_cell.length_a   1.000
_cell.length_b   1.000
_cell.length_c   1.000
_cell.angle_alpha   90.00
_cell.angle_beta   90.00
_cell.angle_gamma   90.00
#
_symmetry.space_group_name_H-M   'P 1'
#
loop_
_entity.id
_entity.type
_entity.pdbx_description
1 polymer ?
#
loop_
_entity_poly.entity_id
_entity_poly.type
_entity_poly.pdbx_seq_one_letter_code
_entity_poly.pdbx_strand_id
1 'polypeptide(L)'
;AGSMDSMVNHYTANLRLRSNDAYTPGGKAGFRPDYAVKVYTQILKRLFPHVPVVVGGIEASLRRLTHYDYWNDTLKPSVLAESGADLLIYGMGERVVQQVAKAMRNGYNAKLLRKLRQVAFMADDGYVERLDPAETIRLHAYEECVRDKRAFGENFTIIETQSNLMEPTATLIEAVGDRYVVVTPPNTTLSTDELDHSFDLPYQRAPHPRYIGKGDIPAWEMIKHSVNFHRGC
;
A
#
# COMPACT_ATOMS: atom_id res chain seq x y z
N ALA A 1 1.54 -6.32 -4.73
CA ALA A 1 0.72 -5.14 -5.05
C ALA A 1 -0.51 -5.57 -5.83
N GLY A 2 -1.63 -4.89 -5.64
CA GLY A 2 -2.88 -5.18 -6.34
C GLY A 2 -3.80 -3.97 -6.33
N SER A 3 -4.75 -3.97 -7.27
CA SER A 3 -5.78 -2.94 -7.41
C SER A 3 -7.00 -3.18 -6.50
N MET A 4 -6.88 -4.06 -5.52
CA MET A 4 -7.99 -4.55 -4.70
C MET A 4 -7.55 -4.64 -3.24
N ASP A 5 -8.48 -4.33 -2.34
CA ASP A 5 -8.36 -4.63 -0.93
C ASP A 5 -8.99 -6.01 -0.65
N SER A 6 -8.25 -6.89 0.04
CA SER A 6 -8.70 -8.26 0.28
C SER A 6 -9.97 -8.32 1.12
N MET A 7 -10.10 -7.45 2.13
CA MET A 7 -11.26 -7.44 3.02
C MET A 7 -12.52 -6.94 2.31
N VAL A 8 -12.40 -5.88 1.49
CA VAL A 8 -13.51 -5.39 0.66
C VAL A 8 -13.96 -6.45 -0.36
N ASN A 9 -13.01 -7.24 -0.88
CA ASN A 9 -13.34 -8.31 -1.81
C ASN A 9 -13.99 -9.52 -1.12
N HIS A 10 -13.56 -9.86 0.09
CA HIS A 10 -14.06 -11.05 0.79
C HIS A 10 -15.40 -10.81 1.50
N TYR A 11 -15.65 -9.61 1.98
CA TYR A 11 -16.80 -9.31 2.82
C TYR A 11 -17.75 -8.30 2.18
N THR A 12 -19.02 -8.41 2.52
CA THR A 12 -20.02 -7.38 2.23
C THR A 12 -19.93 -6.23 3.24
N ALA A 13 -20.60 -5.10 2.96
CA ALA A 13 -20.71 -3.99 3.91
C ALA A 13 -21.38 -4.40 5.25
N ASN A 14 -22.14 -5.48 5.28
CA ASN A 14 -22.75 -6.03 6.49
C ASN A 14 -21.88 -7.12 7.14
N LEU A 15 -20.57 -7.09 6.92
CA LEU A 15 -19.58 -8.02 7.49
C LEU A 15 -19.83 -9.51 7.17
N ARG A 16 -20.60 -9.83 6.13
CA ARG A 16 -20.86 -11.21 5.73
C ARG A 16 -19.83 -11.63 4.68
N LEU A 17 -19.25 -12.82 4.87
CA LEU A 17 -18.37 -13.43 3.90
C LEU A 17 -19.11 -13.63 2.57
N ARG A 18 -18.49 -13.22 1.47
CA ARG A 18 -19.03 -13.47 0.12
C ARG A 18 -18.88 -14.92 -0.27
N SER A 19 -19.88 -15.47 -0.93
CA SER A 19 -19.84 -16.85 -1.47
C SER A 19 -19.02 -16.96 -2.75
N ASN A 20 -18.68 -15.86 -3.38
CA ASN A 20 -17.91 -15.80 -4.63
C ASN A 20 -16.78 -14.79 -4.55
N ASP A 21 -15.76 -14.99 -5.39
CA ASP A 21 -14.63 -14.08 -5.58
C ASP A 21 -14.48 -13.78 -7.07
N ALA A 22 -14.74 -12.53 -7.44
CA ALA A 22 -14.68 -12.10 -8.84
C ALA A 22 -13.29 -12.23 -9.49
N TYR A 23 -12.24 -12.35 -8.70
CA TYR A 23 -10.84 -12.41 -9.17
C TYR A 23 -10.27 -13.82 -9.22
N THR A 24 -11.08 -14.84 -9.00
CA THR A 24 -10.66 -16.24 -9.08
C THR A 24 -11.35 -16.98 -10.24
N PRO A 25 -10.70 -17.97 -10.84
CA PRO A 25 -11.33 -18.80 -11.87
C PRO A 25 -12.59 -19.46 -11.35
N GLY A 26 -13.67 -19.37 -12.13
CA GLY A 26 -15.00 -19.86 -11.77
C GLY A 26 -15.66 -19.10 -10.62
N GLY A 27 -15.14 -17.92 -10.25
CA GLY A 27 -15.71 -17.11 -9.16
C GLY A 27 -15.60 -17.72 -7.78
N LYS A 28 -14.75 -18.70 -7.56
CA LYS A 28 -14.68 -19.47 -6.30
C LYS A 28 -14.03 -18.63 -5.19
N ALA A 29 -14.72 -18.48 -4.06
CA ALA A 29 -14.19 -17.85 -2.85
C ALA A 29 -13.24 -18.77 -2.06
N GLY A 30 -12.52 -18.19 -1.08
CA GLY A 30 -11.69 -18.94 -0.12
C GLY A 30 -10.27 -19.28 -0.56
N PHE A 31 -9.81 -18.76 -1.70
CA PHE A 31 -8.44 -19.01 -2.18
C PHE A 31 -7.40 -17.97 -1.74
N ARG A 32 -7.83 -16.90 -1.12
CA ARG A 32 -6.95 -15.86 -0.59
C ARG A 32 -7.18 -15.66 0.90
N PRO A 33 -6.13 -15.36 1.67
CA PRO A 33 -6.29 -15.03 3.08
C PRO A 33 -6.89 -13.64 3.24
N ASP A 34 -7.53 -13.40 4.36
CA ASP A 34 -7.81 -12.06 4.84
C ASP A 34 -6.50 -11.30 5.07
N TYR A 35 -6.51 -9.99 4.86
CA TYR A 35 -5.30 -9.16 4.94
C TYR A 35 -4.14 -9.71 4.11
N ALA A 36 -4.41 -10.00 2.85
CA ALA A 36 -3.49 -10.72 1.97
C ALA A 36 -2.08 -10.11 1.91
N VAL A 37 -1.97 -8.77 1.91
CA VAL A 37 -0.66 -8.08 1.93
C VAL A 37 0.14 -8.48 3.17
N LYS A 38 -0.47 -8.45 4.35
CA LYS A 38 0.16 -8.85 5.61
C LYS A 38 0.59 -10.31 5.59
N VAL A 39 -0.34 -11.22 5.28
CA VAL A 39 -0.10 -12.66 5.32
C VAL A 39 0.98 -13.07 4.33
N TYR A 40 0.90 -12.62 3.08
CA TYR A 40 1.91 -12.97 2.07
C TYR A 40 3.28 -12.37 2.40
N THR A 41 3.34 -11.16 2.93
CA THR A 41 4.60 -10.55 3.37
C THR A 41 5.24 -11.37 4.49
N GLN A 42 4.48 -11.76 5.50
CA GLN A 42 4.99 -12.59 6.60
C GLN A 42 5.50 -13.95 6.11
N ILE A 43 4.82 -14.58 5.15
CA ILE A 43 5.28 -15.82 4.52
C ILE A 43 6.61 -15.58 3.79
N LEU A 44 6.71 -14.53 3.00
CA LEU A 44 7.93 -14.19 2.25
C LEU A 44 9.10 -13.87 3.20
N LYS A 45 8.88 -13.11 4.25
CA LYS A 45 9.92 -12.78 5.24
C LYS A 45 10.40 -14.00 6.01
N ARG A 46 9.52 -14.97 6.27
CA ARG A 46 9.89 -16.24 6.90
C ARG A 46 10.70 -17.13 5.96
N LEU A 47 10.32 -17.22 4.70
CA LEU A 47 10.99 -18.09 3.72
C LEU A 47 12.30 -17.48 3.19
N PHE A 48 12.33 -16.15 3.07
CA PHE A 48 13.43 -15.39 2.48
C PHE A 48 13.82 -14.20 3.36
N PRO A 49 14.37 -14.42 4.58
CA PRO A 49 14.58 -13.37 5.58
C PRO A 49 15.53 -12.25 5.11
N HIS A 50 16.44 -12.55 4.19
CA HIS A 50 17.43 -11.60 3.68
C HIS A 50 16.99 -10.88 2.40
N VAL A 51 15.86 -11.27 1.81
CA VAL A 51 15.33 -10.63 0.60
C VAL A 51 14.43 -9.46 1.00
N PRO A 52 14.68 -8.25 0.47
CA PRO A 52 13.80 -7.12 0.72
C PRO A 52 12.39 -7.38 0.15
N VAL A 53 11.38 -7.11 0.94
CA VAL A 53 9.98 -7.20 0.54
C VAL A 53 9.40 -5.79 0.41
N VAL A 54 9.05 -5.42 -0.82
CA VAL A 54 8.40 -4.15 -1.13
C VAL A 54 6.92 -4.40 -1.36
N VAL A 55 6.07 -3.72 -0.60
CA VAL A 55 4.62 -3.82 -0.73
C VAL A 55 4.03 -2.56 -1.36
N GLY A 56 2.84 -2.66 -1.92
CA GLY A 56 2.14 -1.54 -2.54
C GLY A 56 0.74 -1.94 -3.00
N GLY A 57 0.09 -1.06 -3.73
CA GLY A 57 -1.30 -1.22 -4.16
C GLY A 57 -2.29 -0.68 -3.11
N ILE A 58 -3.58 -0.82 -3.37
CA ILE A 58 -4.64 -0.20 -2.58
C ILE A 58 -4.60 -0.66 -1.11
N GLU A 59 -4.56 -1.96 -0.86
CA GLU A 59 -4.57 -2.51 0.49
C GLU A 59 -3.40 -2.00 1.34
N ALA A 60 -2.19 -1.98 0.79
CA ALA A 60 -1.02 -1.46 1.49
C ALA A 60 -1.09 0.07 1.67
N SER A 61 -1.50 0.80 0.65
CA SER A 61 -1.59 2.26 0.68
C SER A 61 -2.56 2.77 1.75
N LEU A 62 -3.74 2.14 1.87
CA LEU A 62 -4.75 2.48 2.87
C LEU A 62 -4.31 2.16 4.30
N ARG A 63 -3.43 1.17 4.46
CA ARG A 63 -2.95 0.69 5.77
C ARG A 63 -1.51 1.13 6.09
N ARG A 64 -1.00 2.19 5.44
CA ARG A 64 0.37 2.67 5.65
C ARG A 64 0.62 3.33 7.01
N LEU A 65 -0.43 3.84 7.63
CA LEU A 65 -0.46 4.45 8.97
C LEU A 65 -1.51 3.73 9.83
N THR A 66 -1.69 4.16 11.08
CA THR A 66 -2.80 3.73 11.93
C THR A 66 -4.13 3.93 11.20
N HIS A 67 -4.93 2.89 11.17
CA HIS A 67 -6.19 2.87 10.42
C HIS A 67 -7.29 2.14 11.18
N TYR A 68 -8.55 2.53 10.91
CA TYR A 68 -9.71 1.83 11.42
C TYR A 68 -10.00 0.59 10.59
N ASP A 69 -10.00 -0.56 11.26
CA ASP A 69 -10.37 -1.83 10.67
C ASP A 69 -11.84 -2.11 10.91
N TYR A 70 -12.65 -1.83 9.91
CA TYR A 70 -14.09 -1.95 9.95
C TYR A 70 -14.59 -3.36 10.34
N TRP A 71 -13.90 -4.40 9.89
CA TRP A 71 -14.34 -5.79 10.11
C TRP A 71 -14.12 -6.26 11.55
N ASN A 72 -13.11 -5.75 12.23
CA ASN A 72 -12.83 -6.07 13.63
C ASN A 72 -13.29 -4.95 14.59
N ASP A 73 -13.82 -3.84 14.08
CA ASP A 73 -14.20 -2.66 14.87
C ASP A 73 -13.07 -2.17 15.79
N THR A 74 -11.85 -2.10 15.25
CA THR A 74 -10.65 -1.72 16.01
C THR A 74 -9.73 -0.83 15.19
N LEU A 75 -8.91 -0.03 15.88
CA LEU A 75 -7.75 0.58 15.24
C LEU A 75 -6.62 -0.44 15.15
N LYS A 76 -5.96 -0.48 13.99
CA LYS A 76 -4.77 -1.29 13.74
C LYS A 76 -3.58 -0.41 13.41
N PRO A 77 -2.37 -0.83 13.78
CA PRO A 77 -1.17 -0.10 13.40
C PRO A 77 -0.89 -0.25 11.91
N SER A 78 0.12 0.48 11.43
CA SER A 78 0.59 0.34 10.04
C SER A 78 0.82 -1.11 9.65
N VAL A 79 0.45 -1.46 8.41
CA VAL A 79 0.75 -2.77 7.81
C VAL A 79 2.26 -3.07 7.79
N LEU A 80 3.12 -2.05 7.79
CA LEU A 80 4.57 -2.21 7.91
C LEU A 80 4.96 -2.81 9.26
N ALA A 81 4.38 -2.31 10.35
CA ALA A 81 4.62 -2.84 11.70
C ALA A 81 4.10 -4.27 11.84
N GLU A 82 2.94 -4.57 11.27
CA GLU A 82 2.33 -5.91 11.36
C GLU A 82 2.98 -6.95 10.44
N SER A 83 3.41 -6.57 9.25
CA SER A 83 3.86 -7.52 8.22
C SER A 83 5.37 -7.72 8.20
N GLY A 84 6.15 -6.73 8.67
CA GLY A 84 7.60 -6.71 8.55
C GLY A 84 8.11 -6.40 7.15
N ALA A 85 7.30 -5.81 6.27
CA ALA A 85 7.77 -5.32 4.97
C ALA A 85 8.88 -4.27 5.12
N ASP A 86 9.84 -4.28 4.20
CA ASP A 86 10.99 -3.37 4.25
C ASP A 86 10.66 -1.97 3.70
N LEU A 87 9.75 -1.91 2.74
CA LEU A 87 9.32 -0.68 2.09
C LEU A 87 7.88 -0.82 1.61
N LEU A 88 7.12 0.27 1.69
CA LEU A 88 5.80 0.39 1.12
C LEU A 88 5.79 1.54 0.11
N ILE A 89 5.27 1.27 -1.10
CA ILE A 89 5.01 2.28 -2.12
C ILE A 89 3.51 2.55 -2.12
N TYR A 90 3.11 3.80 -1.91
CA TYR A 90 1.68 4.16 -1.83
C TYR A 90 1.23 4.99 -3.03
N GLY A 91 -0.09 5.05 -3.24
CA GLY A 91 -0.69 5.80 -4.34
C GLY A 91 -0.34 5.25 -5.73
N MET A 92 -0.18 6.13 -6.72
CA MET A 92 0.21 5.78 -8.08
C MET A 92 1.72 5.50 -8.14
N GLY A 93 2.08 4.22 -8.08
CA GLY A 93 3.44 3.76 -7.85
C GLY A 93 4.35 3.65 -9.06
N GLU A 94 3.92 3.99 -10.26
CA GLU A 94 4.62 3.72 -11.53
C GLU A 94 6.06 4.28 -11.52
N ARG A 95 6.21 5.56 -11.19
CA ARG A 95 7.52 6.21 -11.12
C ARG A 95 8.39 5.61 -10.03
N VAL A 96 7.82 5.39 -8.84
CA VAL A 96 8.57 4.89 -7.69
C VAL A 96 9.02 3.45 -7.88
N VAL A 97 8.16 2.59 -8.45
CA VAL A 97 8.53 1.19 -8.76
C VAL A 97 9.73 1.13 -9.69
N GLN A 98 9.77 1.99 -10.73
CA GLN A 98 10.93 2.09 -11.63
C GLN A 98 12.18 2.57 -10.89
N GLN A 99 12.07 3.57 -10.01
CA GLN A 99 13.19 4.08 -9.20
C GLN A 99 13.72 2.99 -8.27
N VAL A 100 12.83 2.28 -7.59
CA VAL A 100 13.19 1.15 -6.71
C VAL A 100 13.88 0.05 -7.49
N ALA A 101 13.30 -0.38 -8.63
CA ALA A 101 13.89 -1.44 -9.46
C ALA A 101 15.28 -1.04 -9.99
N LYS A 102 15.46 0.20 -10.44
CA LYS A 102 16.75 0.74 -10.89
C LYS A 102 17.78 0.77 -9.75
N ALA A 103 17.37 1.24 -8.57
CA ALA A 103 18.23 1.28 -7.40
C ALA A 103 18.67 -0.12 -6.97
N MET A 104 17.75 -1.07 -6.88
CA MET A 104 18.05 -2.46 -6.51
C MET A 104 18.99 -3.12 -7.51
N ARG A 105 18.79 -2.90 -8.81
CA ARG A 105 19.70 -3.41 -9.85
C ARG A 105 21.13 -2.87 -9.71
N ASN A 106 21.29 -1.64 -9.21
CA ASN A 106 22.57 -1.00 -8.97
C ASN A 106 23.18 -1.35 -7.59
N GLY A 107 22.64 -2.34 -6.89
CA GLY A 107 23.16 -2.82 -5.61
C GLY A 107 22.73 -2.00 -4.39
N TYR A 108 21.76 -1.08 -4.53
CA TYR A 108 21.19 -0.37 -3.38
C TYR A 108 20.34 -1.31 -2.54
N ASN A 109 20.41 -1.12 -1.23
CA ASN A 109 19.57 -1.85 -0.28
C ASN A 109 18.31 -1.06 0.10
N ALA A 110 17.36 -1.71 0.78
CA ALA A 110 16.11 -1.09 1.18
C ALA A 110 16.28 0.18 2.03
N LYS A 111 17.35 0.29 2.84
CA LYS A 111 17.62 1.49 3.66
C LYS A 111 17.93 2.72 2.81
N LEU A 112 18.59 2.56 1.67
CA LEU A 112 18.90 3.66 0.77
C LEU A 112 17.64 4.14 0.01
N LEU A 113 16.65 3.27 -0.16
CA LEU A 113 15.39 3.60 -0.79
C LEU A 113 14.50 4.53 0.05
N ARG A 114 14.81 4.68 1.35
CA ARG A 114 14.10 5.58 2.28
C ARG A 114 14.19 7.07 1.90
N LYS A 115 15.10 7.44 1.01
CA LYS A 115 15.22 8.81 0.47
C LYS A 115 14.27 9.10 -0.68
N LEU A 116 13.61 8.09 -1.22
CA LEU A 116 12.64 8.28 -2.29
C LEU A 116 11.38 8.97 -1.75
N ARG A 117 10.72 9.71 -2.59
CA ARG A 117 9.36 10.21 -2.34
C ARG A 117 8.35 9.08 -2.53
N GLN A 118 7.18 9.23 -1.92
CA GLN A 118 6.04 8.33 -2.08
C GLN A 118 6.31 6.91 -1.56
N VAL A 119 7.10 6.81 -0.49
CA VAL A 119 7.37 5.55 0.20
C VAL A 119 7.04 5.66 1.69
N ALA A 120 6.77 4.52 2.32
CA ALA A 120 6.71 4.42 3.77
C ALA A 120 7.59 3.25 4.24
N PHE A 121 8.13 3.38 5.46
CA PHE A 121 9.02 2.37 6.06
C PHE A 121 9.07 2.51 7.57
N MET A 122 9.55 1.46 8.25
CA MET A 122 9.82 1.49 9.68
C MET A 122 11.21 2.08 9.96
N ALA A 123 11.30 2.98 10.94
CA ALA A 123 12.55 3.63 11.36
C ALA A 123 12.74 3.54 12.87
N ASP A 124 13.97 3.80 13.34
CA ASP A 124 14.36 3.96 14.72
C ASP A 124 14.46 5.45 15.11
N ASP A 125 14.65 5.73 16.40
CA ASP A 125 14.83 7.08 16.93
C ASP A 125 15.96 7.83 16.20
N GLY A 126 17.11 7.19 16.04
CA GLY A 126 18.27 7.81 15.42
C GLY A 126 18.04 8.21 13.93
N TYR A 127 17.09 7.59 13.23
CA TYR A 127 16.68 8.05 11.92
C TYR A 127 15.79 9.30 12.01
N VAL A 128 14.81 9.26 12.92
CA VAL A 128 13.82 10.34 13.09
C VAL A 128 14.44 11.62 13.61
N GLU A 129 15.43 11.53 14.50
CA GLU A 129 16.19 12.68 15.03
C GLU A 129 16.97 13.46 13.96
N ARG A 130 17.29 12.82 12.83
CA ARG A 130 18.00 13.45 11.71
C ARG A 130 17.09 14.10 10.67
N LEU A 131 15.78 13.94 10.81
CA LEU A 131 14.83 14.60 9.91
C LEU A 131 14.70 16.08 10.24
N ASP A 132 14.53 16.89 9.22
CA ASP A 132 14.30 18.32 9.40
C ASP A 132 12.93 18.57 10.05
N PRO A 133 12.88 19.18 11.25
CA PRO A 133 11.61 19.47 11.92
C PRO A 133 10.68 20.38 11.09
N ALA A 134 11.23 21.25 10.24
CA ALA A 134 10.45 22.15 9.40
C ALA A 134 9.70 21.40 8.27
N GLU A 135 10.22 20.25 7.85
CA GLU A 135 9.64 19.40 6.80
C GLU A 135 8.98 18.14 7.36
N THR A 136 8.79 18.07 8.68
CA THR A 136 8.30 16.86 9.36
C THR A 136 7.08 17.17 10.22
N ILE A 137 6.02 16.40 10.04
CA ILE A 137 4.81 16.44 10.87
C ILE A 137 4.74 15.17 11.70
N ARG A 138 4.71 15.33 13.02
CA ARG A 138 4.52 14.23 13.96
C ARG A 138 3.04 14.02 14.21
N LEU A 139 2.56 12.81 13.93
CA LEU A 139 1.23 12.34 14.26
C LEU A 139 1.19 11.83 15.69
N HIS A 140 0.00 11.76 16.28
CA HIS A 140 -0.22 11.03 17.52
C HIS A 140 0.19 9.57 17.35
N ALA A 141 0.78 8.98 18.36
CA ALA A 141 1.20 7.59 18.34
C ALA A 141 0.02 6.62 18.18
N TYR A 142 0.28 5.44 17.62
CA TYR A 142 -0.74 4.38 17.52
C TYR A 142 -1.41 4.09 18.87
N GLU A 143 -0.64 3.94 19.94
CA GLU A 143 -1.14 3.64 21.28
C GLU A 143 -1.98 4.78 21.86
N GLU A 144 -1.69 6.02 21.49
CA GLU A 144 -2.49 7.19 21.85
C GLU A 144 -3.82 7.18 21.09
N CYS A 145 -3.80 6.95 19.79
CA CYS A 145 -5.01 6.82 18.97
C CYS A 145 -5.95 5.71 19.44
N VAL A 146 -5.40 4.58 19.90
CA VAL A 146 -6.20 3.48 20.47
C VAL A 146 -6.91 3.91 21.76
N ARG A 147 -6.29 4.76 22.57
CA ARG A 147 -6.85 5.23 23.84
C ARG A 147 -7.77 6.43 23.68
N ASP A 148 -7.49 7.29 22.70
CA ASP A 148 -8.25 8.52 22.45
C ASP A 148 -8.66 8.65 20.98
N LYS A 149 -9.96 8.55 20.74
CA LYS A 149 -10.53 8.73 19.39
C LYS A 149 -10.30 10.12 18.81
N ARG A 150 -10.08 11.16 19.65
CA ARG A 150 -9.77 12.52 19.18
C ARG A 150 -8.38 12.56 18.54
N ALA A 151 -7.38 11.94 19.19
CA ALA A 151 -6.04 11.81 18.62
C ALA A 151 -6.06 11.15 17.23
N PHE A 152 -6.87 10.09 17.08
CA PHE A 152 -7.06 9.47 15.76
C PHE A 152 -7.74 10.42 14.76
N GLY A 153 -8.76 11.17 15.18
CA GLY A 153 -9.44 12.16 14.34
C GLY A 153 -8.53 13.31 13.91
N GLU A 154 -7.66 13.77 14.79
CA GLU A 154 -6.65 14.80 14.49
C GLU A 154 -5.62 14.28 13.48
N ASN A 155 -5.10 13.06 13.66
CA ASN A 155 -4.23 12.41 12.68
C ASN A 155 -4.92 12.31 11.30
N PHE A 156 -6.18 11.90 11.27
CA PHE A 156 -6.94 11.82 10.03
C PHE A 156 -7.02 13.19 9.33
N THR A 157 -7.33 14.26 10.09
CA THR A 157 -7.39 15.62 9.56
C THR A 157 -6.04 16.06 8.97
N ILE A 158 -4.94 15.77 9.65
CA ILE A 158 -3.58 16.07 9.16
C ILE A 158 -3.30 15.31 7.86
N ILE A 159 -3.57 14.01 7.84
CA ILE A 159 -3.33 13.14 6.67
C ILE A 159 -4.14 13.62 5.46
N GLU A 160 -5.42 13.92 5.66
CA GLU A 160 -6.30 14.43 4.60
C GLU A 160 -5.84 15.80 4.10
N THR A 161 -5.48 16.71 5.01
CA THR A 161 -4.94 18.02 4.63
C THR A 161 -3.71 17.88 3.75
N GLN A 162 -2.75 17.03 4.15
CA GLN A 162 -1.53 16.81 3.37
C GLN A 162 -1.82 16.11 2.04
N SER A 163 -2.78 15.19 2.00
CA SER A 163 -3.14 14.46 0.78
C SER A 163 -3.82 15.35 -0.27
N ASN A 164 -4.46 16.44 0.16
CA ASN A 164 -5.15 17.39 -0.71
C ASN A 164 -4.27 18.57 -1.18
N LEU A 165 -3.03 18.67 -0.70
CA LEU A 165 -2.10 19.68 -1.22
C LEU A 165 -1.65 19.31 -2.64
N MET A 166 -1.54 20.32 -3.50
CA MET A 166 -1.02 20.13 -4.86
C MET A 166 0.44 19.67 -4.86
N GLU A 167 1.24 20.20 -3.93
CA GLU A 167 2.66 19.90 -3.79
C GLU A 167 3.01 19.67 -2.31
N PRO A 168 2.62 18.54 -1.73
CA PRO A 168 2.96 18.25 -0.35
C PRO A 168 4.47 18.00 -0.22
N THR A 169 5.09 18.61 0.79
CA THR A 169 6.52 18.45 1.08
C THR A 169 6.78 17.75 2.40
N ALA A 170 5.77 17.69 3.28
CA ALA A 170 5.94 17.18 4.62
C ALA A 170 6.10 15.65 4.67
N THR A 171 7.08 15.20 5.43
CA THR A 171 7.20 13.81 5.88
C THR A 171 6.32 13.61 7.11
N LEU A 172 5.47 12.58 7.10
CA LEU A 172 4.66 12.21 8.26
C LEU A 172 5.37 11.14 9.09
N ILE A 173 5.31 11.28 10.41
CA ILE A 173 5.90 10.31 11.35
C ILE A 173 4.84 9.90 12.36
N GLU A 174 4.65 8.60 12.54
CA GLU A 174 3.78 8.01 13.54
C GLU A 174 4.56 7.01 14.40
N ALA A 175 4.55 7.18 15.71
CA ALA A 175 5.16 6.21 16.63
C ALA A 175 4.27 4.97 16.76
N VAL A 176 4.89 3.79 16.73
CA VAL A 176 4.25 2.48 16.93
C VAL A 176 5.20 1.61 17.76
N GLY A 177 4.88 1.38 19.02
CA GLY A 177 5.78 0.73 19.97
C GLY A 177 7.08 1.52 20.17
N ASP A 178 8.19 0.86 19.97
CA ASP A 178 9.57 1.40 20.06
C ASP A 178 10.12 1.90 18.71
N ARG A 179 9.29 2.01 17.69
CA ARG A 179 9.68 2.40 16.33
C ARG A 179 8.73 3.44 15.75
N TYR A 180 9.08 3.91 14.57
CA TYR A 180 8.29 4.90 13.84
C TYR A 180 7.95 4.40 12.44
N VAL A 181 6.73 4.67 12.01
CA VAL A 181 6.37 4.68 10.60
C VAL A 181 6.72 6.04 10.05
N VAL A 182 7.53 6.08 9.02
CA VAL A 182 7.88 7.29 8.27
C VAL A 182 7.23 7.22 6.92
N VAL A 183 6.46 8.24 6.54
CA VAL A 183 5.81 8.36 5.24
C VAL A 183 6.37 9.59 4.54
N THR A 184 7.17 9.40 3.51
CA THR A 184 7.74 10.51 2.71
C THR A 184 6.65 11.15 1.86
N PRO A 185 6.77 12.44 1.50
CA PRO A 185 5.76 13.11 0.69
C PRO A 185 5.56 12.44 -0.66
N PRO A 186 4.36 12.52 -1.26
CA PRO A 186 4.08 11.95 -2.58
C PRO A 186 4.92 12.63 -3.67
N ASN A 187 5.09 11.95 -4.79
CA ASN A 187 5.63 12.56 -6.01
C ASN A 187 4.63 13.56 -6.59
N THR A 188 5.12 14.45 -7.42
CA THR A 188 4.27 15.25 -8.31
C THR A 188 3.46 14.34 -9.24
N THR A 189 2.35 14.82 -9.74
CA THR A 189 1.54 14.11 -10.74
C THR A 189 2.38 13.61 -11.91
N LEU A 190 2.02 12.45 -12.45
CA LEU A 190 2.63 11.96 -13.68
C LEU A 190 2.30 12.88 -14.84
N SER A 191 3.27 13.12 -15.71
CA SER A 191 3.00 13.76 -17.00
C SER A 191 2.17 12.83 -17.90
N THR A 192 1.56 13.39 -18.96
CA THR A 192 0.86 12.59 -19.95
C THR A 192 1.78 11.53 -20.55
N ASP A 193 2.99 11.90 -20.93
CA ASP A 193 3.96 10.98 -21.53
C ASP A 193 4.35 9.82 -20.59
N GLU A 194 4.53 10.10 -19.28
CA GLU A 194 4.81 9.06 -18.28
C GLU A 194 3.63 8.10 -18.12
N LEU A 195 2.42 8.63 -18.15
CA LEU A 195 1.21 7.84 -18.06
C LEU A 195 1.01 6.99 -19.31
N ASP A 196 1.13 7.58 -20.50
CA ASP A 196 1.02 6.89 -21.77
C ASP A 196 2.06 5.78 -21.90
N HIS A 197 3.32 6.07 -21.53
CA HIS A 197 4.35 5.04 -21.47
C HIS A 197 3.96 3.84 -20.61
N SER A 198 3.28 4.08 -19.49
CA SER A 198 2.81 3.00 -18.61
C SER A 198 1.70 2.17 -19.24
N PHE A 199 0.84 2.77 -20.09
CA PHE A 199 -0.19 2.06 -20.83
C PHE A 199 0.34 1.34 -22.09
N ASP A 200 1.43 1.83 -22.66
CA ASP A 200 2.08 1.28 -23.85
C ASP A 200 2.98 0.07 -23.56
N LEU A 201 3.19 -0.28 -22.28
CA LEU A 201 3.95 -1.48 -21.94
C LEU A 201 3.34 -2.73 -22.60
N PRO A 202 4.15 -3.73 -22.98
CA PRO A 202 3.70 -4.92 -23.71
C PRO A 202 2.88 -5.88 -22.85
N TYR A 203 1.75 -5.38 -22.35
CA TYR A 203 0.81 -6.20 -21.58
C TYR A 203 0.18 -7.29 -22.44
N GLN A 204 0.06 -8.49 -21.91
CA GLN A 204 -0.60 -9.63 -22.57
C GLN A 204 -2.10 -9.36 -22.79
N ARG A 205 -2.71 -8.49 -22.00
CA ARG A 205 -4.15 -8.17 -22.04
C ARG A 205 -5.02 -9.42 -22.00
N ALA A 206 -4.60 -10.40 -21.23
CA ALA A 206 -5.25 -11.69 -21.02
C ALA A 206 -4.94 -12.23 -19.62
N PRO A 207 -5.77 -13.10 -19.05
CA PRO A 207 -5.45 -13.85 -17.84
C PRO A 207 -4.19 -14.67 -18.04
N HIS A 208 -3.43 -14.87 -16.93
CA HIS A 208 -2.23 -15.68 -16.97
C HIS A 208 -2.52 -17.10 -17.50
N PRO A 209 -1.69 -17.68 -18.39
CA PRO A 209 -1.92 -19.00 -18.99
C PRO A 209 -2.21 -20.14 -18.02
N ARG A 210 -1.70 -20.07 -16.78
CA ARG A 210 -1.99 -21.04 -15.71
C ARG A 210 -3.48 -21.20 -15.40
N TYR A 211 -4.32 -20.26 -15.80
CA TYR A 211 -5.77 -20.27 -15.57
C TYR A 211 -6.59 -20.85 -16.72
N ILE A 212 -5.95 -21.18 -17.86
CA ILE A 212 -6.62 -21.83 -18.98
C ILE A 212 -7.25 -23.13 -18.50
N GLY A 213 -8.53 -23.33 -18.82
CA GLY A 213 -9.30 -24.51 -18.44
C GLY A 213 -9.76 -24.58 -16.99
N LYS A 214 -9.53 -23.53 -16.17
CA LYS A 214 -9.95 -23.47 -14.77
C LYS A 214 -11.26 -22.74 -14.52
N GLY A 215 -11.93 -22.32 -15.59
CA GLY A 215 -13.14 -21.47 -15.57
C GLY A 215 -12.85 -20.00 -15.77
N ASP A 216 -13.88 -19.27 -16.13
CA ASP A 216 -13.79 -17.84 -16.39
C ASP A 216 -13.50 -17.06 -15.11
N ILE A 217 -12.75 -15.96 -15.22
CA ILE A 217 -12.51 -15.02 -14.13
C ILE A 217 -13.53 -13.88 -14.28
N PRO A 218 -14.55 -13.76 -13.40
CA PRO A 218 -15.63 -12.80 -13.59
C PRO A 218 -15.16 -11.35 -13.75
N ALA A 219 -14.16 -10.91 -12.97
CA ALA A 219 -13.59 -9.58 -13.10
C ALA A 219 -12.94 -9.34 -14.48
N TRP A 220 -12.27 -10.36 -15.03
CA TRP A 220 -11.71 -10.28 -16.38
C TRP A 220 -12.81 -10.18 -17.43
N GLU A 221 -13.82 -11.02 -17.36
CA GLU A 221 -14.96 -10.99 -18.28
C GLU A 221 -15.64 -9.62 -18.32
N MET A 222 -15.75 -8.98 -17.16
CA MET A 222 -16.35 -7.66 -17.03
C MET A 222 -15.51 -6.54 -17.67
N ILE A 223 -14.17 -6.62 -17.57
CA ILE A 223 -13.28 -5.52 -17.98
C ILE A 223 -12.58 -5.72 -19.31
N LYS A 224 -12.58 -6.91 -19.90
CA LYS A 224 -11.79 -7.25 -21.11
C LYS A 224 -12.03 -6.35 -22.32
N HIS A 225 -13.19 -5.69 -22.37
CA HIS A 225 -13.54 -4.73 -23.43
C HIS A 225 -13.60 -3.27 -22.90
N SER A 226 -13.12 -3.02 -21.70
CA SER A 226 -13.11 -1.68 -21.12
C SER A 226 -11.89 -0.89 -21.58
N VAL A 227 -12.07 0.42 -21.76
CA VAL A 227 -11.00 1.38 -22.01
C VAL A 227 -10.94 2.34 -20.84
N ASN A 228 -9.76 2.50 -20.26
CA ASN A 228 -9.52 3.45 -19.18
C ASN A 228 -9.03 4.78 -19.81
N PHE A 229 -9.85 5.82 -19.77
CA PHE A 229 -9.53 7.15 -20.31
C PHE A 229 -9.32 8.23 -19.22
N HIS A 230 -9.50 7.87 -17.96
CA HIS A 230 -9.23 8.74 -16.82
C HIS A 230 -8.59 7.96 -15.68
N ARG A 231 -7.63 8.57 -14.99
CA ARG A 231 -6.96 8.00 -13.84
C ARG A 231 -6.71 9.07 -12.78
N GLY A 232 -7.22 8.83 -11.58
CA GLY A 232 -7.16 9.73 -10.44
C GLY A 232 -8.56 10.15 -9.99
N CYS A 233 -8.61 10.79 -8.83
CA CYS A 233 -9.83 11.38 -8.25
C CYS A 233 -9.69 12.90 -8.19
#